data_1f640897668e22ea8c4b7742210a9154
#
_entry.id   1f640897668e22ea8c4b7742210a9154
#
_cell.length_a   1.000
_cell.length_b   1.000
_cell.length_c   1.000
_cell.angle_alpha   90.00
_cell.angle_beta   90.00
_cell.angle_gamma   90.00
#
_symmetry.space_group_name_H-M   'P 1'
#
loop_
_entity.id
_entity.type
_entity.pdbx_description
1 polymer ?
#
loop_
_entity_poly.entity_id
_entity_poly.type
_entity_poly.pdbx_seq_one_letter_code
_entity_poly.pdbx_strand_id
1 'polypeptide(L)'
;MDMQMNVSVNEKHKDRLFRFIFKDKGALLTLYNAVNESDYTDVDALEIYTMENFVYMGMKNDLSFLIDWNMNVFEHQSTYNPNMPLRGFLYMAAAFKRYIELQRLDLYGSKELRLPVPRYYVFNNGLKDMADEEILYLTDSMEAASGPEKSCAQFSAHMVNINKGRNAQIMQRCPLLYEYSLFIAEVRKRTTQNWPLKEAVEEAVEHCIAHNILADILRANKAEVTNMCLEEYDEAFHIASEKEISFEEGRLEGLKSAEKERLRAEALDLQVAVLTRKLRGETEESIAESQGITLDEVQKILEEI
;
A
#
# COMPACT_ATOMS: atom_id res chain seq x y z
N MET A 1 -5.72 30.61 8.29
CA MET A 1 -5.34 29.84 9.48
C MET A 1 -4.66 28.60 8.94
N ASP A 2 -3.34 28.74 8.67
CA ASP A 2 -2.54 27.74 8.00
C ASP A 2 -2.26 26.58 8.94
N MET A 3 -2.88 25.43 8.67
CA MET A 3 -2.47 24.17 9.25
C MET A 3 -1.23 23.68 8.51
N GLN A 4 -0.06 24.08 8.97
CA GLN A 4 1.18 23.41 8.64
C GLN A 4 1.14 22.01 9.28
N MET A 5 0.78 21.00 8.48
CA MET A 5 1.07 19.63 8.84
C MET A 5 2.59 19.43 8.80
N ASN A 6 3.20 19.44 9.98
CA ASN A 6 4.56 18.94 10.16
C ASN A 6 4.54 17.42 10.01
N VAL A 7 4.56 16.95 8.77
CA VAL A 7 4.90 15.57 8.47
C VAL A 7 6.42 15.50 8.37
N SER A 8 7.09 15.33 9.49
CA SER A 8 8.48 14.85 9.48
C SER A 8 8.44 13.34 9.24
N VAL A 9 8.23 12.95 8.00
CA VAL A 9 8.35 11.56 7.60
C VAL A 9 9.84 11.24 7.58
N ASN A 10 10.23 10.30 8.42
CA ASN A 10 11.56 9.71 8.40
C ASN A 10 11.64 8.76 7.19
N GLU A 11 11.90 9.34 6.01
CA GLU A 11 11.70 8.76 4.68
C GLU A 11 12.76 7.74 4.24
N LYS A 12 13.57 7.23 5.16
CA LYS A 12 14.79 6.50 4.76
C LYS A 12 14.70 4.97 4.75
N HIS A 13 13.55 4.34 5.09
CA HIS A 13 13.62 2.98 5.63
C HIS A 13 12.66 1.92 5.07
N LYS A 14 12.02 2.14 3.93
CA LYS A 14 11.16 1.11 3.31
C LYS A 14 11.95 0.20 2.39
N ASP A 15 11.76 -1.11 2.57
CA ASP A 15 12.24 -2.18 1.69
C ASP A 15 13.75 -2.33 1.55
N ARG A 16 14.47 -2.13 2.67
CA ARG A 16 15.93 -2.09 2.65
C ARG A 16 16.57 -3.42 2.29
N LEU A 17 16.11 -4.53 2.88
CA LEU A 17 16.76 -5.82 2.68
C LEU A 17 16.56 -6.35 1.26
N PHE A 18 15.34 -6.27 0.71
CA PHE A 18 15.08 -6.67 -0.68
C PHE A 18 15.95 -5.87 -1.65
N ARG A 19 15.93 -4.53 -1.53
CA ARG A 19 16.78 -3.65 -2.33
C ARG A 19 18.26 -3.93 -2.13
N PHE A 20 18.70 -4.17 -0.89
CA PHE A 20 20.09 -4.51 -0.59
C PHE A 20 20.55 -5.75 -1.32
N ILE A 21 19.72 -6.81 -1.36
CA ILE A 21 20.01 -8.07 -2.05
C ILE A 21 20.02 -7.86 -3.57
N PHE A 22 19.00 -7.22 -4.12
CA PHE A 22 18.82 -7.10 -5.58
C PHE A 22 19.43 -5.84 -6.21
N LYS A 23 20.20 -5.04 -5.47
CA LYS A 23 21.02 -3.96 -6.06
C LYS A 23 22.18 -4.47 -6.90
N ASP A 24 22.62 -5.70 -6.68
CA ASP A 24 23.61 -6.37 -7.51
C ASP A 24 23.01 -6.67 -8.90
N LYS A 25 23.74 -6.35 -9.98
CA LYS A 25 23.24 -6.52 -11.33
C LYS A 25 22.96 -7.98 -11.70
N GLY A 26 23.75 -8.93 -11.20
CA GLY A 26 23.55 -10.35 -11.45
C GLY A 26 22.30 -10.88 -10.76
N ALA A 27 22.11 -10.51 -9.49
CA ALA A 27 20.91 -10.82 -8.75
C ALA A 27 19.65 -10.19 -9.41
N LEU A 28 19.75 -8.93 -9.84
CA LEU A 28 18.67 -8.22 -10.51
C LEU A 28 18.31 -8.86 -11.87
N LEU A 29 19.32 -9.26 -12.64
CA LEU A 29 19.10 -9.95 -13.92
C LEU A 29 18.41 -11.30 -13.72
N THR A 30 18.82 -12.05 -12.70
CA THR A 30 18.18 -13.33 -12.36
C THR A 30 16.71 -13.12 -11.95
N LEU A 31 16.42 -12.09 -11.16
CA LEU A 31 15.05 -11.72 -10.78
C LEU A 31 14.22 -11.30 -12.00
N TYR A 32 14.79 -10.47 -12.87
CA TYR A 32 14.16 -10.06 -14.13
C TYR A 32 13.81 -11.26 -15.01
N ASN A 33 14.77 -12.17 -15.22
CA ASN A 33 14.56 -13.39 -15.99
C ASN A 33 13.45 -14.26 -15.39
N ALA A 34 13.36 -14.34 -14.07
CA ALA A 34 12.37 -15.17 -13.40
C ALA A 34 10.94 -14.65 -13.62
N VAL A 35 10.72 -13.34 -13.55
CA VAL A 35 9.36 -12.75 -13.69
C VAL A 35 8.95 -12.50 -15.14
N ASN A 36 9.91 -12.47 -16.09
CA ASN A 36 9.62 -12.27 -17.51
C ASN A 36 9.82 -13.55 -18.36
N GLU A 37 10.11 -14.69 -17.72
CA GLU A 37 10.38 -15.98 -18.39
C GLU A 37 11.45 -15.86 -19.48
N SER A 38 12.46 -15.01 -19.23
CA SER A 38 13.57 -14.75 -20.13
C SER A 38 14.88 -15.37 -19.63
N ASP A 39 15.93 -15.37 -20.46
CA ASP A 39 17.21 -16.02 -20.16
C ASP A 39 18.40 -15.15 -20.58
N TYR A 40 18.33 -13.84 -20.27
CA TYR A 40 19.45 -12.93 -20.48
C TYR A 40 20.63 -13.32 -19.61
N THR A 41 21.83 -13.30 -20.18
CA THR A 41 23.08 -13.66 -19.50
C THR A 41 24.05 -12.49 -19.34
N ASP A 42 23.88 -11.44 -20.16
CA ASP A 42 24.73 -10.27 -20.13
C ASP A 42 24.23 -9.26 -19.07
N VAL A 43 24.94 -9.17 -17.97
CA VAL A 43 24.64 -8.23 -16.87
C VAL A 43 24.89 -6.77 -17.25
N ASP A 44 25.74 -6.51 -18.26
CA ASP A 44 26.04 -5.17 -18.72
C ASP A 44 24.93 -4.60 -19.61
N ALA A 45 24.04 -5.45 -20.11
CA ALA A 45 22.80 -5.03 -20.77
C ALA A 45 21.83 -4.32 -19.82
N LEU A 46 22.02 -4.44 -18.50
CA LEU A 46 21.24 -3.70 -17.51
C LEU A 46 21.76 -2.26 -17.35
N GLU A 47 20.93 -1.31 -17.71
CA GLU A 47 21.16 0.12 -17.42
C GLU A 47 20.33 0.54 -16.21
N ILE A 48 20.98 0.92 -15.11
CA ILE A 48 20.31 1.29 -13.86
C ILE A 48 19.82 2.73 -13.93
N TYR A 49 18.52 2.91 -13.68
CA TYR A 49 17.83 4.20 -13.66
C TYR A 49 17.27 4.55 -12.27
N THR A 50 17.62 3.78 -11.24
CA THR A 50 17.14 4.03 -9.86
C THR A 50 17.50 5.45 -9.41
N MET A 51 16.51 6.19 -8.94
CA MET A 51 16.64 7.60 -8.62
C MET A 51 16.79 7.77 -7.10
N GLU A 52 18.03 7.85 -6.62
CA GLU A 52 18.30 8.09 -5.19
C GLU A 52 17.81 9.47 -4.71
N ASN A 53 17.67 10.44 -5.63
CA ASN A 53 17.35 11.83 -5.34
C ASN A 53 16.00 12.32 -5.87
N PHE A 54 15.20 11.47 -6.51
CA PHE A 54 13.89 11.88 -7.00
C PHE A 54 12.81 11.58 -5.97
N VAL A 55 12.60 12.56 -5.11
CA VAL A 55 11.52 12.52 -4.11
C VAL A 55 10.34 13.30 -4.69
N TYR A 56 9.41 12.61 -5.35
CA TYR A 56 8.09 13.18 -5.59
C TYR A 56 7.20 12.84 -4.38
N MET A 57 6.88 13.84 -3.57
CA MET A 57 6.07 13.70 -2.34
C MET A 57 6.61 12.65 -1.35
N GLY A 58 7.94 12.51 -1.22
CA GLY A 58 8.52 11.54 -0.29
C GLY A 58 8.56 10.08 -0.78
N MET A 59 8.10 9.80 -2.00
CA MET A 59 8.08 8.45 -2.55
C MET A 59 9.39 8.13 -3.28
N LYS A 60 9.98 6.98 -2.95
CA LYS A 60 11.13 6.38 -3.66
C LYS A 60 10.71 5.02 -4.16
N ASN A 61 11.10 4.67 -5.38
CA ASN A 61 11.01 3.28 -5.84
C ASN A 61 12.27 2.51 -5.49
N ASP A 62 12.17 1.18 -5.38
CA ASP A 62 13.30 0.36 -4.98
C ASP A 62 14.33 0.20 -6.09
N LEU A 63 13.92 -0.25 -7.26
CA LEU A 63 14.80 -0.52 -8.38
C LEU A 63 14.15 -0.08 -9.70
N SER A 64 14.86 0.75 -10.49
CA SER A 64 14.48 1.09 -11.86
C SER A 64 15.64 0.81 -12.80
N PHE A 65 15.37 0.13 -13.91
CA PHE A 65 16.40 -0.24 -14.88
C PHE A 65 15.81 -0.47 -16.26
N LEU A 66 16.65 -0.31 -17.27
CA LEU A 66 16.35 -0.60 -18.66
C LEU A 66 17.08 -1.89 -19.08
N ILE A 67 16.39 -2.76 -19.76
CA ILE A 67 16.95 -3.92 -20.47
C ILE A 67 16.14 -4.16 -21.74
N ASP A 68 16.80 -4.28 -22.87
CA ASP A 68 16.21 -4.60 -24.17
C ASP A 68 14.91 -3.82 -24.48
N TRP A 69 14.98 -2.48 -24.38
CA TRP A 69 13.83 -1.59 -24.57
C TRP A 69 12.65 -1.78 -23.60
N ASN A 70 12.87 -2.45 -22.47
CA ASN A 70 11.90 -2.53 -21.39
C ASN A 70 12.38 -1.67 -20.22
N MET A 71 11.60 -0.64 -19.86
CA MET A 71 11.79 0.17 -18.67
C MET A 71 11.08 -0.52 -17.51
N ASN A 72 11.86 -1.07 -16.60
CA ASN A 72 11.35 -1.84 -15.48
C ASN A 72 11.39 -1.00 -14.21
N VAL A 73 10.31 -1.06 -13.44
CA VAL A 73 10.24 -0.55 -12.08
C VAL A 73 9.82 -1.71 -11.18
N PHE A 74 10.72 -2.11 -10.29
CA PHE A 74 10.51 -3.15 -9.31
C PHE A 74 10.34 -2.50 -7.94
N GLU A 75 9.31 -2.89 -7.23
CA GLU A 75 8.94 -2.40 -5.91
C GLU A 75 8.72 -3.58 -4.97
N HIS A 76 9.19 -3.49 -3.75
CA HIS A 76 8.89 -4.45 -2.70
C HIS A 76 7.83 -3.89 -1.74
N GLN A 77 6.92 -4.73 -1.25
CA GLN A 77 5.89 -4.32 -0.29
C GLN A 77 5.71 -5.38 0.80
N SER A 78 5.91 -4.98 2.05
CA SER A 78 5.63 -5.81 3.23
C SER A 78 4.14 -5.78 3.65
N THR A 79 3.34 -4.89 3.04
CA THR A 79 1.89 -4.78 3.26
C THR A 79 1.19 -4.65 1.92
N TYR A 80 0.06 -5.34 1.75
CA TYR A 80 -0.75 -5.18 0.56
C TYR A 80 -1.30 -3.76 0.44
N ASN A 81 -1.07 -3.12 -0.71
CA ASN A 81 -1.54 -1.77 -0.97
C ASN A 81 -2.27 -1.71 -2.33
N PRO A 82 -3.59 -1.41 -2.36
CA PRO A 82 -4.35 -1.35 -3.61
C PRO A 82 -3.98 -0.15 -4.49
N ASN A 83 -3.28 0.86 -3.94
CA ASN A 83 -2.87 2.06 -4.68
C ASN A 83 -1.56 1.87 -5.48
N MET A 84 -1.05 0.64 -5.60
CA MET A 84 0.19 0.38 -6.34
C MET A 84 0.12 0.84 -7.80
N PRO A 85 -1.00 0.73 -8.56
CA PRO A 85 -1.06 1.25 -9.91
C PRO A 85 -0.82 2.76 -9.99
N LEU A 86 -1.38 3.54 -9.07
CA LEU A 86 -1.16 4.98 -9.02
C LEU A 86 0.30 5.32 -8.67
N ARG A 87 0.88 4.65 -7.69
CA ARG A 87 2.29 4.82 -7.33
C ARG A 87 3.21 4.47 -8.50
N GLY A 88 2.97 3.31 -9.13
CA GLY A 88 3.74 2.87 -10.30
C GLY A 88 3.63 3.82 -11.49
N PHE A 89 2.47 4.39 -11.74
CA PHE A 89 2.27 5.41 -12.78
C PHE A 89 3.16 6.64 -12.55
N LEU A 90 3.23 7.13 -11.30
CA LEU A 90 4.08 8.25 -10.92
C LEU A 90 5.57 7.91 -11.04
N TYR A 91 5.99 6.73 -10.60
CA TYR A 91 7.37 6.26 -10.75
C TYR A 91 7.77 6.10 -12.20
N MET A 92 6.89 5.54 -13.03
CA MET A 92 7.16 5.36 -14.45
C MET A 92 7.26 6.68 -15.19
N ALA A 93 6.41 7.65 -14.85
CA ALA A 93 6.51 9.01 -15.40
C ALA A 93 7.87 9.66 -15.05
N ALA A 94 8.34 9.47 -13.82
CA ALA A 94 9.64 9.93 -13.38
C ALA A 94 10.79 9.21 -14.11
N ALA A 95 10.70 7.91 -14.32
CA ALA A 95 11.68 7.11 -15.04
C ALA A 95 11.77 7.55 -16.52
N PHE A 96 10.63 7.78 -17.18
CA PHE A 96 10.60 8.32 -18.54
C PHE A 96 11.18 9.73 -18.63
N LYS A 97 10.85 10.61 -17.67
CA LYS A 97 11.46 11.94 -17.63
C LYS A 97 12.98 11.83 -17.57
N ARG A 98 13.50 10.98 -16.69
CA ARG A 98 14.95 10.76 -16.57
C ARG A 98 15.56 10.17 -17.83
N TYR A 99 14.87 9.22 -18.48
CA TYR A 99 15.30 8.64 -19.75
C TYR A 99 15.41 9.71 -20.84
N ILE A 100 14.39 10.56 -20.99
CA ILE A 100 14.35 11.66 -21.98
C ILE A 100 15.51 12.62 -21.75
N GLU A 101 15.80 13.00 -20.48
CA GLU A 101 16.91 13.88 -20.12
C GLU A 101 18.27 13.25 -20.46
N LEU A 102 18.52 11.99 -20.07
CA LEU A 102 19.78 11.30 -20.33
C LEU A 102 20.04 11.07 -21.81
N GLN A 103 19.00 10.70 -22.56
CA GLN A 103 19.08 10.49 -24.00
C GLN A 103 19.02 11.83 -24.80
N ARG A 104 18.89 12.98 -24.09
CA ARG A 104 18.78 14.32 -24.70
C ARG A 104 17.69 14.41 -25.78
N LEU A 105 16.53 13.77 -25.52
CA LEU A 105 15.42 13.77 -26.45
C LEU A 105 14.63 15.07 -26.34
N ASP A 106 14.20 15.61 -27.49
CA ASP A 106 13.40 16.82 -27.54
C ASP A 106 11.90 16.49 -27.44
N LEU A 107 11.33 16.63 -26.24
CA LEU A 107 9.91 16.36 -25.96
C LEU A 107 8.96 17.32 -26.72
N TYR A 108 9.42 18.51 -27.05
CA TYR A 108 8.61 19.56 -27.68
C TYR A 108 8.85 19.65 -29.21
N GLY A 109 9.74 18.83 -29.73
CA GLY A 109 9.99 18.71 -31.15
C GLY A 109 8.82 18.06 -31.88
N SER A 110 8.79 18.24 -33.20
CA SER A 110 7.75 17.66 -34.09
C SER A 110 7.97 16.19 -34.44
N LYS A 111 9.10 15.59 -34.01
CA LYS A 111 9.43 14.19 -34.24
C LYS A 111 8.90 13.33 -33.13
N GLU A 112 8.16 12.26 -33.48
CA GLU A 112 7.71 11.26 -32.51
C GLU A 112 8.90 10.61 -31.76
N LEU A 113 8.83 10.61 -30.45
CA LEU A 113 9.83 9.95 -29.58
C LEU A 113 9.49 8.47 -29.42
N ARG A 114 10.50 7.64 -29.52
CA ARG A 114 10.40 6.21 -29.15
C ARG A 114 10.82 6.04 -27.71
N LEU A 115 9.93 5.47 -26.91
CA LEU A 115 10.16 5.21 -25.50
C LEU A 115 10.22 3.68 -25.25
N PRO A 116 10.98 3.25 -24.22
CA PRO A 116 10.96 1.85 -23.80
C PRO A 116 9.57 1.42 -23.32
N VAL A 117 9.29 0.12 -23.42
CA VAL A 117 8.02 -0.45 -22.92
C VAL A 117 8.03 -0.44 -21.39
N PRO A 118 7.02 0.15 -20.71
CA PRO A 118 6.97 0.18 -19.27
C PRO A 118 6.57 -1.19 -18.68
N ARG A 119 7.26 -1.60 -17.63
CA ARG A 119 6.98 -2.81 -16.84
C ARG A 119 6.99 -2.44 -15.35
N TYR A 120 5.94 -2.77 -14.63
CA TYR A 120 5.85 -2.49 -13.18
C TYR A 120 5.48 -3.75 -12.42
N TYR A 121 6.42 -4.23 -11.60
CA TYR A 121 6.25 -5.39 -10.74
C TYR A 121 6.34 -5.01 -9.27
N VAL A 122 5.44 -5.56 -8.47
CA VAL A 122 5.36 -5.36 -7.03
C VAL A 122 5.51 -6.69 -6.33
N PHE A 123 6.65 -6.91 -5.71
CA PHE A 123 6.96 -8.11 -4.93
C PHE A 123 6.35 -7.97 -3.54
N ASN A 124 5.25 -8.68 -3.28
CA ASN A 124 4.53 -8.58 -2.03
C ASN A 124 4.83 -9.77 -1.12
N ASN A 125 5.33 -9.49 0.08
CA ASN A 125 5.48 -10.47 1.15
C ASN A 125 4.55 -10.21 2.34
N GLY A 126 3.51 -9.37 2.17
CA GLY A 126 2.53 -9.09 3.22
C GLY A 126 1.76 -10.31 3.70
N LEU A 127 1.13 -10.18 4.87
CA LEU A 127 0.35 -11.27 5.49
C LEU A 127 -1.07 -11.40 4.94
N LYS A 128 -1.59 -10.38 4.23
CA LYS A 128 -2.89 -10.49 3.58
C LYS A 128 -2.85 -11.60 2.54
N ASP A 129 -3.81 -12.50 2.59
CA ASP A 129 -3.93 -13.58 1.59
C ASP A 129 -4.21 -12.97 0.21
N MET A 130 -3.41 -13.38 -0.76
CA MET A 130 -3.53 -13.00 -2.16
C MET A 130 -3.13 -14.19 -3.04
N ALA A 131 -3.58 -14.21 -4.27
CA ALA A 131 -3.14 -15.18 -5.28
C ALA A 131 -1.61 -15.13 -5.47
N ASP A 132 -1.06 -16.11 -6.17
CA ASP A 132 0.37 -16.11 -6.52
C ASP A 132 0.72 -14.86 -7.32
N GLU A 133 -0.14 -14.49 -8.26
CA GLU A 133 -0.05 -13.27 -9.05
C GLU A 133 -1.42 -12.59 -9.14
N GLU A 134 -1.42 -11.26 -9.17
CA GLU A 134 -2.61 -10.42 -9.31
C GLU A 134 -2.26 -9.18 -10.13
N ILE A 135 -3.14 -8.74 -11.01
CA ILE A 135 -2.98 -7.49 -11.74
C ILE A 135 -3.95 -6.47 -11.19
N LEU A 136 -3.42 -5.37 -10.68
CA LEU A 136 -4.21 -4.21 -10.26
C LEU A 136 -4.21 -3.17 -11.37
N TYR A 137 -5.35 -2.55 -11.64
CA TYR A 137 -5.47 -1.51 -12.66
C TYR A 137 -5.71 -0.15 -12.04
N LEU A 138 -5.08 0.89 -12.59
CA LEU A 138 -5.30 2.27 -12.18
C LEU A 138 -6.77 2.70 -12.39
N THR A 139 -7.41 2.17 -13.42
CA THR A 139 -8.82 2.43 -13.74
C THR A 139 -9.79 1.97 -12.66
N ASP A 140 -9.42 0.98 -11.84
CA ASP A 140 -10.27 0.48 -10.74
C ASP A 140 -10.42 1.52 -9.61
N SER A 141 -9.51 2.49 -9.54
CA SER A 141 -9.54 3.60 -8.58
C SER A 141 -10.24 4.85 -9.13
N MET A 142 -10.79 4.80 -10.35
CA MET A 142 -11.39 5.96 -11.00
C MET A 142 -12.92 5.96 -10.81
N GLU A 143 -13.43 7.00 -10.16
CA GLU A 143 -14.85 7.26 -10.02
C GLU A 143 -15.32 8.14 -11.18
N ALA A 144 -16.11 7.57 -12.10
CA ALA A 144 -16.68 8.32 -13.21
C ALA A 144 -18.09 7.83 -13.57
N ALA A 145 -18.99 8.76 -13.84
CA ALA A 145 -20.33 8.45 -14.32
C ALA A 145 -20.35 7.75 -15.71
N SER A 146 -19.27 7.88 -16.47
CA SER A 146 -19.15 7.32 -17.84
C SER A 146 -18.33 6.02 -17.91
N GLY A 147 -17.85 5.51 -16.77
CA GLY A 147 -17.03 4.30 -16.71
C GLY A 147 -15.54 4.52 -16.98
N PRO A 148 -14.68 3.63 -16.43
CA PRO A 148 -13.22 3.75 -16.51
C PRO A 148 -12.66 3.47 -17.93
N GLU A 149 -13.40 2.79 -18.81
CA GLU A 149 -12.98 2.46 -20.17
C GLU A 149 -12.75 3.67 -21.07
N LYS A 150 -13.25 4.84 -20.67
CA LYS A 150 -13.01 6.12 -21.35
C LYS A 150 -11.80 6.89 -20.83
N SER A 151 -11.09 6.33 -19.84
CA SER A 151 -9.89 6.98 -19.32
C SER A 151 -8.75 6.97 -20.33
N CYS A 152 -8.06 8.11 -20.48
CA CYS A 152 -6.81 8.20 -21.22
C CYS A 152 -5.60 7.66 -20.43
N ALA A 153 -5.74 7.43 -19.12
CA ALA A 153 -4.69 6.90 -18.25
C ALA A 153 -4.97 5.42 -17.95
N GLN A 154 -4.29 4.55 -18.69
CA GLN A 154 -4.32 3.10 -18.46
C GLN A 154 -2.95 2.66 -17.94
N PHE A 155 -2.91 2.13 -16.74
CA PHE A 155 -1.70 1.62 -16.10
C PHE A 155 -2.04 0.44 -15.21
N SER A 156 -1.14 -0.53 -15.13
CA SER A 156 -1.33 -1.71 -14.29
C SER A 156 -0.10 -2.00 -13.44
N ALA A 157 -0.31 -2.56 -12.26
CA ALA A 157 0.71 -3.10 -11.38
C ALA A 157 0.59 -4.62 -11.35
N HIS A 158 1.68 -5.31 -11.67
CA HIS A 158 1.76 -6.75 -11.58
C HIS A 158 2.24 -7.12 -10.17
N MET A 159 1.32 -7.57 -9.33
CA MET A 159 1.59 -8.00 -7.96
C MET A 159 2.06 -9.45 -7.97
N VAL A 160 3.21 -9.73 -7.35
CA VAL A 160 3.81 -11.04 -7.25
C VAL A 160 3.93 -11.43 -5.78
N ASN A 161 3.23 -12.49 -5.36
CA ASN A 161 3.30 -13.00 -3.99
C ASN A 161 4.60 -13.77 -3.77
N ILE A 162 5.52 -13.20 -3.00
CA ILE A 162 6.83 -13.79 -2.72
C ILE A 162 6.93 -14.45 -1.34
N ASN A 163 5.80 -14.78 -0.72
CA ASN A 163 5.80 -15.54 0.52
C ASN A 163 6.25 -16.99 0.28
N LYS A 164 6.83 -17.61 1.31
CA LYS A 164 7.21 -19.02 1.30
C LYS A 164 6.05 -19.91 0.83
N GLY A 165 6.31 -20.76 -0.17
CA GLY A 165 5.33 -21.69 -0.74
C GLY A 165 4.45 -21.10 -1.85
N ARG A 166 4.69 -19.85 -2.26
CA ARG A 166 4.01 -19.18 -3.36
C ARG A 166 4.93 -19.09 -4.59
N ASN A 167 4.36 -18.88 -5.78
CA ASN A 167 5.07 -18.65 -7.04
C ASN A 167 6.24 -19.63 -7.30
N ALA A 168 5.97 -20.92 -7.20
CA ALA A 168 6.99 -21.97 -7.31
C ALA A 168 7.88 -21.83 -8.55
N GLN A 169 7.32 -21.44 -9.69
CA GLN A 169 8.05 -21.26 -10.95
C GLN A 169 9.05 -20.09 -10.86
N ILE A 170 8.62 -18.92 -10.35
CA ILE A 170 9.49 -17.74 -10.15
C ILE A 170 10.58 -18.08 -9.14
N MET A 171 10.22 -18.76 -8.03
CA MET A 171 11.17 -19.14 -6.98
C MET A 171 12.23 -20.14 -7.50
N GLN A 172 11.86 -21.05 -8.38
CA GLN A 172 12.80 -21.99 -9.01
C GLN A 172 13.78 -21.26 -9.95
N ARG A 173 13.31 -20.25 -10.69
CA ARG A 173 14.14 -19.47 -11.61
C ARG A 173 15.00 -18.41 -10.91
N CYS A 174 14.64 -18.00 -9.69
CA CYS A 174 15.39 -17.06 -8.87
C CYS A 174 15.65 -17.63 -7.46
N PRO A 175 16.69 -18.48 -7.28
CA PRO A 175 17.01 -19.10 -5.99
C PRO A 175 17.22 -18.06 -4.88
N LEU A 176 17.79 -16.90 -5.20
CA LEU A 176 18.02 -15.83 -4.23
C LEU A 176 16.70 -15.23 -3.69
N LEU A 177 15.65 -15.13 -4.52
CA LEU A 177 14.31 -14.74 -4.09
C LEU A 177 13.67 -15.81 -3.20
N TYR A 178 13.87 -17.08 -3.55
CA TYR A 178 13.42 -18.19 -2.72
C TYR A 178 14.06 -18.16 -1.34
N GLU A 179 15.38 -18.00 -1.26
CA GLU A 179 16.11 -17.89 0.01
C GLU A 179 15.66 -16.67 0.82
N TYR A 180 15.41 -15.55 0.16
CA TYR A 180 14.80 -14.36 0.80
C TYR A 180 13.45 -14.71 1.41
N SER A 181 12.58 -15.43 0.69
CA SER A 181 11.26 -15.83 1.21
C SER A 181 11.37 -16.74 2.44
N LEU A 182 12.35 -17.64 2.46
CA LEU A 182 12.64 -18.51 3.60
C LEU A 182 13.13 -17.71 4.81
N PHE A 183 14.05 -16.76 4.60
CA PHE A 183 14.56 -15.90 5.67
C PHE A 183 13.42 -15.09 6.33
N ILE A 184 12.56 -14.44 5.54
CA ILE A 184 11.41 -13.71 6.07
C ILE A 184 10.45 -14.64 6.83
N ALA A 185 10.22 -15.86 6.34
CA ALA A 185 9.40 -16.85 7.02
C ALA A 185 9.99 -17.26 8.38
N GLU A 186 11.33 -17.38 8.47
CA GLU A 186 12.00 -17.71 9.74
C GLU A 186 11.94 -16.57 10.76
N VAL A 187 12.07 -15.31 10.32
CA VAL A 187 11.85 -14.15 11.20
C VAL A 187 10.41 -14.15 11.73
N ARG A 188 9.41 -14.28 10.84
CA ARG A 188 7.99 -14.29 11.20
C ARG A 188 7.61 -15.42 12.16
N LYS A 189 8.15 -16.61 11.95
CA LYS A 189 7.91 -17.76 12.82
C LYS A 189 8.26 -17.45 14.28
N ARG A 190 9.36 -16.76 14.52
CA ARG A 190 9.82 -16.38 15.88
C ARG A 190 9.01 -15.24 16.44
N THR A 191 8.68 -14.23 15.66
CA THR A 191 7.83 -13.11 16.12
C THR A 191 6.43 -13.58 16.50
N THR A 192 5.85 -14.54 15.77
CA THR A 192 4.55 -15.14 16.14
C THR A 192 4.61 -16.00 17.41
N GLN A 193 5.79 -16.43 17.85
CA GLN A 193 6.03 -17.12 19.11
C GLN A 193 6.31 -16.16 20.29
N ASN A 194 6.01 -14.86 20.10
CA ASN A 194 6.22 -13.79 21.08
C ASN A 194 7.69 -13.57 21.50
N TRP A 195 8.64 -13.90 20.63
CA TRP A 195 10.03 -13.51 20.86
C TRP A 195 10.17 -11.99 20.73
N PRO A 196 11.01 -11.34 21.55
CA PRO A 196 11.39 -9.97 21.33
C PRO A 196 11.96 -9.81 19.91
N LEU A 197 11.55 -8.76 19.20
CA LEU A 197 11.86 -8.58 17.77
C LEU A 197 13.35 -8.72 17.48
N LYS A 198 14.20 -8.09 18.28
CA LYS A 198 15.66 -8.15 18.12
C LYS A 198 16.18 -9.59 18.20
N GLU A 199 15.77 -10.33 19.21
CA GLU A 199 16.18 -11.73 19.42
C GLU A 199 15.64 -12.63 18.30
N ALA A 200 14.41 -12.36 17.84
CA ALA A 200 13.80 -13.09 16.73
C ALA A 200 14.58 -12.92 15.42
N VAL A 201 15.03 -11.71 15.13
CA VAL A 201 15.83 -11.40 13.94
C VAL A 201 17.24 -11.98 14.05
N GLU A 202 17.93 -11.77 15.18
CA GLU A 202 19.29 -12.29 15.41
C GLU A 202 19.33 -13.81 15.28
N GLU A 203 18.37 -14.52 15.89
CA GLU A 203 18.28 -15.97 15.82
C GLU A 203 17.87 -16.47 14.43
N ALA A 204 17.00 -15.73 13.70
CA ALA A 204 16.67 -16.07 12.32
C ALA A 204 17.90 -15.95 11.41
N VAL A 205 18.72 -14.94 11.60
CA VAL A 205 20.00 -14.77 10.87
C VAL A 205 20.93 -15.95 11.13
N GLU A 206 21.16 -16.33 12.40
CA GLU A 206 22.01 -17.48 12.75
C GLU A 206 21.47 -18.79 12.18
N HIS A 207 20.17 -19.02 12.31
CA HIS A 207 19.50 -20.19 11.76
C HIS A 207 19.70 -20.27 10.24
N CYS A 208 19.48 -19.17 9.52
CA CYS A 208 19.61 -19.14 8.06
C CYS A 208 21.06 -19.34 7.62
N ILE A 209 22.05 -18.77 8.32
CA ILE A 209 23.47 -19.03 8.07
C ILE A 209 23.80 -20.53 8.23
N ALA A 210 23.29 -21.16 9.30
CA ALA A 210 23.55 -22.56 9.58
C ALA A 210 22.92 -23.50 8.55
N HIS A 211 21.80 -23.08 7.92
CA HIS A 211 21.07 -23.88 6.91
C HIS A 211 21.36 -23.45 5.47
N ASN A 212 22.39 -22.65 5.26
CA ASN A 212 22.83 -22.15 3.95
C ASN A 212 21.75 -21.36 3.17
N ILE A 213 20.91 -20.58 3.90
CA ILE A 213 19.89 -19.69 3.37
C ILE A 213 20.46 -18.26 3.40
N LEU A 214 20.62 -17.60 2.25
CA LEU A 214 21.29 -16.29 2.12
C LEU A 214 22.66 -16.24 2.82
N ALA A 215 23.31 -17.37 3.02
CA ALA A 215 24.40 -17.52 3.98
C ALA A 215 25.57 -16.58 3.71
N ASP A 216 25.97 -16.39 2.45
CA ASP A 216 27.08 -15.54 2.09
C ASP A 216 26.77 -14.05 2.35
N ILE A 217 25.56 -13.62 2.01
CA ILE A 217 25.08 -12.26 2.25
C ILE A 217 24.97 -12.00 3.76
N LEU A 218 24.39 -12.93 4.51
CA LEU A 218 24.20 -12.80 5.96
C LEU A 218 25.52 -12.84 6.71
N ARG A 219 26.49 -13.69 6.33
CA ARG A 219 27.82 -13.71 6.96
C ARG A 219 28.59 -12.42 6.71
N ALA A 220 28.57 -11.92 5.47
CA ALA A 220 29.32 -10.72 5.10
C ALA A 220 28.73 -9.45 5.70
N ASN A 221 27.40 -9.39 5.94
CA ASN A 221 26.68 -8.17 6.28
C ASN A 221 25.77 -8.33 7.51
N LYS A 222 26.09 -9.24 8.44
CA LYS A 222 25.24 -9.64 9.55
C LYS A 222 24.62 -8.44 10.33
N ALA A 223 25.46 -7.51 10.77
CA ALA A 223 25.00 -6.36 11.55
C ALA A 223 24.08 -5.43 10.71
N GLU A 224 24.43 -5.20 9.45
CA GLU A 224 23.67 -4.33 8.55
C GLU A 224 22.30 -4.95 8.24
N VAL A 225 22.25 -6.24 7.90
CA VAL A 225 21.00 -6.97 7.64
C VAL A 225 20.11 -7.04 8.89
N THR A 226 20.69 -7.31 10.07
CA THR A 226 19.94 -7.29 11.34
C THR A 226 19.30 -5.93 11.57
N ASN A 227 20.03 -4.85 11.39
CA ASN A 227 19.49 -3.50 11.57
C ASN A 227 18.41 -3.16 10.54
N MET A 228 18.60 -3.53 9.27
CA MET A 228 17.57 -3.35 8.23
C MET A 228 16.26 -4.07 8.59
N CYS A 229 16.36 -5.32 9.04
CA CYS A 229 15.18 -6.09 9.46
C CYS A 229 14.49 -5.46 10.67
N LEU A 230 15.23 -5.02 11.67
CA LEU A 230 14.65 -4.37 12.85
C LEU A 230 13.87 -3.11 12.46
N GLU A 231 14.44 -2.27 11.61
CA GLU A 231 13.79 -1.03 11.15
C GLU A 231 12.55 -1.32 10.30
N GLU A 232 12.58 -2.34 9.43
CA GLU A 232 11.44 -2.75 8.59
C GLU A 232 10.28 -3.27 9.43
N TYR A 233 10.57 -4.09 10.45
CA TYR A 233 9.54 -4.64 11.34
C TYR A 233 8.96 -3.60 12.30
N ASP A 234 9.77 -2.69 12.84
CA ASP A 234 9.30 -1.58 13.69
C ASP A 234 8.33 -0.67 12.91
N GLU A 235 8.63 -0.37 11.66
CA GLU A 235 7.75 0.43 10.81
C GLU A 235 6.45 -0.31 10.49
N ALA A 236 6.51 -1.61 10.18
CA ALA A 236 5.33 -2.43 9.92
C ALA A 236 4.43 -2.53 11.15
N PHE A 237 5.02 -2.65 12.35
CA PHE A 237 4.29 -2.63 13.62
C PHE A 237 3.62 -1.28 13.88
N HIS A 238 4.34 -0.18 13.67
CA HIS A 238 3.80 1.18 13.83
C HIS A 238 2.62 1.43 12.88
N ILE A 239 2.75 1.07 11.61
CA ILE A 239 1.66 1.20 10.63
C ILE A 239 0.44 0.36 11.01
N ALA A 240 0.65 -0.87 11.52
CA ALA A 240 -0.44 -1.73 11.96
C ALA A 240 -1.18 -1.13 13.16
N SER A 241 -0.42 -0.60 14.14
CA SER A 241 -0.96 0.06 15.32
C SER A 241 -1.75 1.33 14.97
N GLU A 242 -1.22 2.18 14.10
CA GLU A 242 -1.91 3.39 13.62
C GLU A 242 -3.21 3.06 12.88
N LYS A 243 -3.22 1.99 12.09
CA LYS A 243 -4.44 1.53 11.40
C LYS A 243 -5.50 1.04 12.39
N GLU A 244 -5.10 0.31 13.43
CA GLU A 244 -6.01 -0.18 14.45
C GLU A 244 -6.62 0.97 15.25
N ILE A 245 -5.79 1.97 15.64
CA ILE A 245 -6.25 3.19 16.31
C ILE A 245 -7.25 3.94 15.42
N SER A 246 -6.90 4.19 14.17
CA SER A 246 -7.76 4.91 13.22
C SER A 246 -9.07 4.17 12.95
N PHE A 247 -9.04 2.83 12.89
CA PHE A 247 -10.24 2.01 12.74
C PHE A 247 -11.17 2.13 13.96
N GLU A 248 -10.62 2.05 15.18
CA GLU A 248 -11.39 2.20 16.42
C GLU A 248 -11.98 3.61 16.56
N GLU A 249 -11.20 4.65 16.23
CA GLU A 249 -11.69 6.03 16.23
C GLU A 249 -12.83 6.22 15.22
N GLY A 250 -12.68 5.72 13.99
CA GLY A 250 -13.73 5.80 12.96
C GLY A 250 -14.99 5.01 13.36
N ARG A 251 -14.83 3.85 14.02
CA ARG A 251 -15.94 3.05 14.55
C ARG A 251 -16.72 3.83 15.64
N LEU A 252 -15.99 4.46 16.56
CA LEU A 252 -16.59 5.26 17.63
C LEU A 252 -17.30 6.50 17.09
N GLU A 253 -16.73 7.16 16.10
CA GLU A 253 -17.34 8.32 15.44
C GLU A 253 -18.60 7.92 14.65
N GLY A 254 -18.55 6.80 13.94
CA GLY A 254 -19.71 6.22 13.26
C GLY A 254 -20.86 5.89 14.22
N LEU A 255 -20.55 5.30 15.38
CA LEU A 255 -21.57 5.03 16.42
C LEU A 255 -22.19 6.32 16.97
N LYS A 256 -21.39 7.35 17.23
CA LYS A 256 -21.90 8.67 17.67
C LYS A 256 -22.77 9.33 16.62
N SER A 257 -22.39 9.22 15.35
CA SER A 257 -23.17 9.77 14.22
C SER A 257 -24.52 9.04 14.08
N ALA A 258 -24.51 7.72 14.12
CA ALA A 258 -25.74 6.92 14.05
C ALA A 258 -26.69 7.20 15.22
N GLU A 259 -26.17 7.36 16.44
CA GLU A 259 -26.97 7.73 17.60
C GLU A 259 -27.58 9.13 17.46
N LYS A 260 -26.81 10.09 16.94
CA LYS A 260 -27.31 11.43 16.67
C LYS A 260 -28.42 11.43 15.61
N GLU A 261 -28.27 10.62 14.55
CA GLU A 261 -29.31 10.49 13.52
C GLU A 261 -30.57 9.81 14.06
N ARG A 262 -30.41 8.77 14.91
CA ARG A 262 -31.53 8.11 15.58
C ARG A 262 -32.33 9.11 16.43
N LEU A 263 -31.65 9.90 17.27
CA LEU A 263 -32.30 10.90 18.10
C LEU A 263 -33.01 11.97 17.27
N ARG A 264 -32.44 12.38 16.13
CA ARG A 264 -33.08 13.30 15.20
C ARG A 264 -34.34 12.73 14.57
N ALA A 265 -34.28 11.44 14.15
CA ALA A 265 -35.42 10.76 13.58
C ALA A 265 -36.56 10.61 14.61
N GLU A 266 -36.24 10.21 15.84
CA GLU A 266 -37.21 10.13 16.95
C GLU A 266 -37.87 11.48 17.26
N ALA A 267 -37.09 12.58 17.26
CA ALA A 267 -37.62 13.92 17.45
C ALA A 267 -38.56 14.35 16.32
N LEU A 268 -38.18 14.05 15.07
CA LEU A 268 -39.02 14.36 13.89
C LEU A 268 -40.31 13.54 13.89
N ASP A 269 -40.27 12.28 14.24
CA ASP A 269 -41.45 11.40 14.34
C ASP A 269 -42.41 11.94 15.42
N LEU A 270 -41.87 12.37 16.55
CA LEU A 270 -42.67 13.02 17.61
C LEU A 270 -43.32 14.33 17.12
N GLN A 271 -42.57 15.19 16.43
CA GLN A 271 -43.12 16.41 15.84
C GLN A 271 -44.27 16.11 14.87
N VAL A 272 -44.06 15.16 13.98
CA VAL A 272 -45.10 14.73 13.00
C VAL A 272 -46.33 14.16 13.72
N ALA A 273 -46.15 13.39 14.80
CA ALA A 273 -47.26 12.83 15.57
C ALA A 273 -48.08 13.93 16.27
N VAL A 274 -47.40 14.89 16.90
CA VAL A 274 -48.05 16.06 17.57
C VAL A 274 -48.86 16.89 16.57
N LEU A 275 -48.26 17.23 15.42
CA LEU A 275 -48.92 18.00 14.37
C LEU A 275 -50.12 17.29 13.78
N THR A 276 -49.98 16.01 13.48
CA THR A 276 -51.07 15.20 12.88
C THR A 276 -52.26 15.15 13.80
N ARG A 277 -52.07 15.03 15.12
CA ARG A 277 -53.14 15.02 16.12
C ARG A 277 -53.76 16.42 16.30
N LYS A 278 -52.98 17.48 16.30
CA LYS A 278 -53.46 18.87 16.36
C LYS A 278 -54.35 19.18 15.14
N LEU A 279 -53.96 18.76 13.95
CA LEU A 279 -54.76 18.90 12.72
C LEU A 279 -56.07 18.15 12.78
N ARG A 280 -56.18 17.06 13.54
CA ARG A 280 -57.41 16.32 13.81
C ARG A 280 -58.30 16.96 14.84
N GLY A 281 -57.91 18.08 15.45
CA GLY A 281 -58.68 18.83 16.43
C GLY A 281 -58.57 18.32 17.88
N GLU A 282 -57.52 17.52 18.19
CA GLU A 282 -57.25 17.06 19.55
C GLU A 282 -56.74 18.21 20.41
N THR A 283 -57.04 18.22 21.71
CA THR A 283 -56.51 19.22 22.64
C THR A 283 -55.04 18.93 23.01
N GLU A 284 -54.30 19.95 23.40
CA GLU A 284 -52.88 19.80 23.73
C GLU A 284 -52.66 18.88 24.91
N GLU A 285 -53.56 18.88 25.89
CA GLU A 285 -53.52 17.94 27.02
C GLU A 285 -53.71 16.49 26.57
N SER A 286 -54.63 16.23 25.63
CA SER A 286 -54.86 14.91 25.09
C SER A 286 -53.66 14.44 24.27
N ILE A 287 -53.01 15.30 23.51
CA ILE A 287 -51.80 15.00 22.75
C ILE A 287 -50.65 14.67 23.69
N ALA A 288 -50.42 15.46 24.74
CA ALA A 288 -49.40 15.27 25.74
C ALA A 288 -49.52 13.87 26.40
N GLU A 289 -50.73 13.52 26.85
CA GLU A 289 -51.00 12.23 27.47
C GLU A 289 -50.77 11.05 26.52
N SER A 290 -51.20 11.18 25.27
CA SER A 290 -51.08 10.10 24.27
C SER A 290 -49.67 9.90 23.75
N GLN A 291 -48.81 10.91 23.77
CA GLN A 291 -47.41 10.82 23.32
C GLN A 291 -46.45 10.61 24.52
N GLY A 292 -46.94 10.65 25.75
CA GLY A 292 -46.14 10.48 26.96
C GLY A 292 -45.13 11.62 27.20
N ILE A 293 -45.47 12.85 26.76
CA ILE A 293 -44.66 14.07 26.90
C ILE A 293 -45.41 15.11 27.73
N THR A 294 -44.73 16.15 28.12
CA THR A 294 -45.35 17.26 28.89
C THR A 294 -46.13 18.21 27.99
N LEU A 295 -47.09 18.95 28.57
CA LEU A 295 -47.84 20.00 27.86
C LEU A 295 -46.90 21.08 27.28
N ASP A 296 -45.88 21.47 28.05
CA ASP A 296 -44.86 22.44 27.63
C ASP A 296 -44.09 21.97 26.40
N GLU A 297 -43.78 20.69 26.31
CA GLU A 297 -43.12 20.09 25.14
C GLU A 297 -44.04 20.13 23.91
N VAL A 298 -45.34 19.84 24.06
CA VAL A 298 -46.31 19.95 22.96
C VAL A 298 -46.38 21.40 22.47
N GLN A 299 -46.45 22.39 23.38
CA GLN A 299 -46.51 23.80 23.03
C GLN A 299 -45.26 24.27 22.32
N LYS A 300 -44.09 23.85 22.82
CA LYS A 300 -42.82 24.16 22.17
C LYS A 300 -42.70 23.61 20.76
N ILE A 301 -43.12 22.37 20.54
CA ILE A 301 -43.17 21.76 19.19
C ILE A 301 -44.09 22.54 18.27
N LEU A 302 -45.20 23.03 18.77
CA LEU A 302 -46.18 23.80 17.96
C LEU A 302 -45.73 25.24 17.68
N GLU A 303 -44.86 25.82 18.51
CA GLU A 303 -44.29 27.19 18.34
C GLU A 303 -43.09 27.19 17.36
N GLU A 304 -42.38 26.05 17.19
CA GLU A 304 -41.22 25.94 16.31
C GLU A 304 -41.58 25.78 14.83
N ILE A 305 -42.86 25.78 14.48
CA ILE A 305 -43.41 25.61 13.13
C ILE A 305 -44.19 26.85 12.69
#